data_34788360b3af3c439b67924ff586840b
#
_entry.id   34788360b3af3c439b67924ff586840b
#
_cell.length_a   1.000
_cell.length_b   1.000
_cell.length_c   1.000
_cell.angle_alpha   90.00
_cell.angle_beta   90.00
_cell.angle_gamma   90.00
#
_symmetry.space_group_name_H-M   'P 1'
#
loop_
_entity.id
_entity.type
_entity.pdbx_description
1 polymer ?
#
loop_
_entity_poly.entity_id
_entity_poly.type
_entity_poly.pdbx_seq_one_letter_code
_entity_poly.pdbx_strand_id
1 'polypeptide(L)'
;MKASDIYNQSLDKQRIIITGAQSSLIASMVLHVLNFNARKFDCAIEHESPKLSADAPIIIIQANTQLPDYNHHIAILTHPELNNPLESLEKLADNTPKGGTLIYPELNPQLKKIGMKERPDVQSIGYKIFEHSKKNNKVHLISSTGEQFPVSLNTDSQLECARASRELLKKIGISSSQFYNAIGTYNPA
;
A
#
# COMPACT_ATOMS: atom_id res chain seq x y z
N MET A 1 5.75 -19.35 3.42
CA MET A 1 5.40 -19.32 4.88
C MET A 1 3.89 -19.17 4.98
N LYS A 2 3.25 -19.77 5.98
CA LYS A 2 1.80 -19.62 6.20
C LYS A 2 1.49 -18.25 6.82
N ALA A 3 0.31 -17.69 6.54
CA ALA A 3 -0.13 -16.43 7.13
C ALA A 3 -0.12 -16.45 8.66
N SER A 4 -0.55 -17.57 9.26
CA SER A 4 -0.50 -17.79 10.71
C SER A 4 0.91 -17.67 11.31
N ASP A 5 1.94 -18.08 10.57
CA ASP A 5 3.33 -18.01 11.06
C ASP A 5 3.81 -16.55 11.07
N ILE A 6 3.45 -15.78 10.03
CA ILE A 6 3.74 -14.34 9.95
C ILE A 6 3.00 -13.60 11.06
N TYR A 7 1.72 -13.91 11.27
CA TYR A 7 0.93 -13.33 12.35
C TYR A 7 1.59 -13.56 13.71
N ASN A 8 1.95 -14.80 14.04
CA ASN A 8 2.56 -15.14 15.32
C ASN A 8 3.92 -14.45 15.56
N GLN A 9 4.66 -14.16 14.49
CA GLN A 9 5.97 -13.49 14.56
C GLN A 9 5.87 -11.96 14.46
N SER A 10 4.67 -11.41 14.41
CA SER A 10 4.40 -9.96 14.27
C SER A 10 3.33 -9.43 15.22
N LEU A 11 3.11 -10.11 16.35
CA LEU A 11 2.08 -9.74 17.33
C LEU A 11 2.29 -8.33 17.91
N ASP A 12 3.54 -7.93 18.07
CA ASP A 12 4.00 -6.64 18.58
C ASP A 12 4.13 -5.55 17.50
N LYS A 13 3.79 -5.86 16.23
CA LYS A 13 3.99 -4.97 15.08
C LYS A 13 2.67 -4.49 14.49
N GLN A 14 2.70 -3.30 13.90
CA GLN A 14 1.60 -2.87 13.04
C GLN A 14 1.67 -3.64 11.71
N ARG A 15 0.69 -4.48 11.46
CA ARG A 15 0.58 -5.32 10.25
C ARG A 15 -0.14 -4.56 9.15
N ILE A 16 0.53 -4.42 8.01
CA ILE A 16 0.06 -3.69 6.83
C ILE A 16 -0.02 -4.68 5.68
N ILE A 17 -1.21 -4.91 5.13
CA ILE A 17 -1.41 -5.81 3.99
C ILE A 17 -1.67 -5.03 2.71
N ILE A 18 -1.02 -5.45 1.63
CA ILE A 18 -1.19 -4.91 0.28
C ILE A 18 -1.61 -6.08 -0.62
N THR A 19 -2.76 -5.97 -1.29
CA THR A 19 -3.35 -7.11 -2.01
C THR A 19 -4.06 -6.69 -3.30
N GLY A 20 -4.14 -7.61 -4.27
CA GLY A 20 -4.72 -7.46 -5.61
C GLY A 20 -3.66 -7.31 -6.71
N ALA A 21 -4.08 -7.05 -7.93
CA ALA A 21 -3.25 -7.13 -9.15
C ALA A 21 -2.00 -6.23 -9.15
N GLN A 22 -2.05 -5.06 -8.53
CA GLN A 22 -0.90 -4.15 -8.44
C GLN A 22 -0.16 -4.20 -7.10
N SER A 23 -0.46 -5.18 -6.25
CA SER A 23 0.08 -5.27 -4.89
C SER A 23 1.61 -5.31 -4.84
N SER A 24 2.24 -6.04 -5.75
CA SER A 24 3.71 -6.13 -5.84
C SER A 24 4.36 -4.78 -6.18
N LEU A 25 3.76 -4.01 -7.09
CA LEU A 25 4.29 -2.69 -7.47
C LEU A 25 4.15 -1.68 -6.32
N ILE A 26 3.00 -1.68 -5.64
CA ILE A 26 2.79 -0.83 -4.45
C ILE A 26 3.77 -1.23 -3.34
N ALA A 27 3.93 -2.54 -3.06
CA ALA A 27 4.87 -3.02 -2.06
C ALA A 27 6.30 -2.56 -2.39
N SER A 28 6.74 -2.72 -3.64
CA SER A 28 8.07 -2.26 -4.10
C SER A 28 8.27 -0.76 -3.87
N MET A 29 7.30 0.09 -4.20
CA MET A 29 7.37 1.54 -3.95
C MET A 29 7.43 1.85 -2.45
N VAL A 30 6.59 1.19 -1.64
CA VAL A 30 6.57 1.38 -0.17
C VAL A 30 7.91 1.00 0.44
N LEU A 31 8.46 -0.18 0.10
CA LEU A 31 9.75 -0.65 0.60
C LEU A 31 10.89 0.28 0.17
N HIS A 32 10.87 0.78 -1.08
CA HIS A 32 11.84 1.75 -1.56
C HIS A 32 11.84 3.03 -0.72
N VAL A 33 10.64 3.61 -0.48
CA VAL A 33 10.52 4.85 0.31
C VAL A 33 10.95 4.64 1.77
N LEU A 34 10.61 3.50 2.38
CA LEU A 34 11.03 3.16 3.74
C LEU A 34 12.55 3.02 3.83
N ASN A 35 13.17 2.30 2.89
CA ASN A 35 14.63 2.14 2.82
C ASN A 35 15.34 3.47 2.60
N PHE A 36 14.88 4.30 1.64
CA PHE A 36 15.45 5.62 1.38
C PHE A 36 15.47 6.51 2.62
N ASN A 37 14.46 6.40 3.46
CA ASN A 37 14.32 7.17 4.70
C ASN A 37 14.90 6.44 5.94
N ALA A 38 15.65 5.37 5.76
CA ALA A 38 16.27 4.57 6.83
C ALA A 38 15.27 4.14 7.92
N ARG A 39 14.00 3.85 7.54
CA ARG A 39 12.97 3.38 8.48
C ARG A 39 13.13 1.90 8.72
N LYS A 40 12.99 1.48 9.99
CA LYS A 40 12.98 0.07 10.35
C LYS A 40 11.63 -0.54 10.02
N PHE A 41 11.61 -1.64 9.30
CA PHE A 41 10.44 -2.42 8.94
C PHE A 41 10.80 -3.86 8.67
N ASP A 42 9.82 -4.74 8.83
CA ASP A 42 9.85 -6.11 8.35
C ASP A 42 9.07 -6.22 7.04
N CYS A 43 9.32 -7.26 6.27
CA CYS A 43 8.51 -7.55 5.09
C CYS A 43 8.29 -9.05 4.88
N ALA A 44 7.10 -9.38 4.39
CA ALA A 44 6.68 -10.70 3.92
C ALA A 44 6.04 -10.54 2.54
N ILE A 45 6.81 -10.83 1.51
CA ILE A 45 6.38 -10.73 0.11
C ILE A 45 6.01 -12.14 -0.36
N GLU A 46 4.89 -12.27 -1.06
CA GLU A 46 4.41 -13.54 -1.58
C GLU A 46 5.49 -14.20 -2.46
N HIS A 47 5.71 -15.50 -2.26
CA HIS A 47 6.77 -16.30 -2.89
C HIS A 47 8.22 -15.97 -2.51
N GLU A 48 8.44 -15.08 -1.54
CA GLU A 48 9.77 -14.78 -0.99
C GLU A 48 9.90 -15.26 0.45
N SER A 49 11.15 -15.42 0.91
CA SER A 49 11.43 -15.61 2.33
C SER A 49 11.21 -14.31 3.09
N PRO A 50 10.41 -14.30 4.16
CA PRO A 50 10.16 -13.07 4.91
C PRO A 50 11.43 -12.60 5.61
N LYS A 51 11.57 -11.29 5.72
CA LYS A 51 12.64 -10.62 6.44
C LYS A 51 12.05 -10.06 7.73
N LEU A 52 12.37 -10.69 8.84
CA LEU A 52 11.84 -10.36 10.17
C LEU A 52 12.99 -9.97 11.11
N SER A 53 12.75 -8.99 11.95
CA SER A 53 13.67 -8.48 12.96
C SER A 53 12.94 -8.25 14.28
N ALA A 54 13.66 -8.22 15.38
CA ALA A 54 13.07 -8.01 16.70
C ALA A 54 12.64 -6.55 16.95
N ASP A 55 13.22 -5.59 16.22
CA ASP A 55 13.11 -4.15 16.52
C ASP A 55 12.34 -3.33 15.48
N ALA A 56 11.76 -3.97 14.46
CA ALA A 56 10.92 -3.31 13.49
C ALA A 56 9.50 -3.07 14.05
N PRO A 57 9.00 -1.82 14.05
CA PRO A 57 7.67 -1.53 14.60
C PRO A 57 6.52 -1.89 13.65
N ILE A 58 6.81 -2.12 12.37
CA ILE A 58 5.83 -2.41 11.32
C ILE A 58 6.27 -3.61 10.49
N ILE A 59 5.31 -4.30 9.90
CA ILE A 59 5.55 -5.31 8.87
C ILE A 59 4.71 -5.01 7.63
N ILE A 60 5.34 -5.00 6.46
CA ILE A 60 4.70 -4.88 5.15
C ILE A 60 4.46 -6.28 4.60
N ILE A 61 3.21 -6.62 4.37
CA ILE A 61 2.78 -7.92 3.85
C ILE A 61 2.19 -7.70 2.47
N GLN A 62 2.78 -8.33 1.45
CA GLN A 62 2.18 -8.39 0.12
C GLN A 62 1.74 -9.83 -0.12
N ALA A 63 0.43 -10.04 -0.24
CA ALA A 63 -0.17 -11.36 -0.42
C ALA A 63 -1.51 -11.27 -1.14
N ASN A 64 -1.87 -12.33 -1.88
CA ASN A 64 -3.15 -12.48 -2.56
C ASN A 64 -3.96 -13.68 -2.07
N THR A 65 -3.40 -14.45 -1.11
CA THR A 65 -4.03 -15.61 -0.52
C THR A 65 -4.01 -15.56 1.00
N GLN A 66 -4.86 -16.33 1.67
CA GLN A 66 -4.95 -16.44 3.14
C GLN A 66 -5.13 -15.07 3.84
N LEU A 67 -5.78 -14.11 3.20
CA LEU A 67 -5.83 -12.71 3.62
C LEU A 67 -6.36 -12.48 5.05
N PRO A 68 -7.43 -13.16 5.52
CA PRO A 68 -7.95 -12.96 6.87
C PRO A 68 -6.97 -13.36 7.98
N ASP A 69 -6.10 -14.34 7.72
CA ASP A 69 -5.23 -14.94 8.73
C ASP A 69 -4.06 -14.01 9.14
N TYR A 70 -3.81 -12.94 8.37
CA TYR A 70 -2.78 -11.96 8.73
C TYR A 70 -3.21 -10.99 9.84
N ASN A 71 -4.51 -10.87 10.15
CA ASN A 71 -5.03 -9.96 11.18
C ASN A 71 -4.43 -8.54 11.06
N HIS A 72 -4.57 -7.95 9.88
CA HIS A 72 -3.98 -6.66 9.54
C HIS A 72 -4.55 -5.49 10.36
N HIS A 73 -3.82 -4.38 10.43
CA HIS A 73 -4.30 -3.11 10.97
C HIS A 73 -4.56 -2.08 9.86
N ILE A 74 -3.80 -2.17 8.76
CA ILE A 74 -3.99 -1.34 7.56
C ILE A 74 -4.06 -2.28 6.36
N ALA A 75 -5.04 -2.07 5.47
CA ALA A 75 -5.16 -2.78 4.21
C ALA A 75 -5.14 -1.82 3.03
N ILE A 76 -4.36 -2.16 1.98
CA ILE A 76 -4.49 -1.55 0.66
C ILE A 76 -5.12 -2.59 -0.26
N LEU A 77 -6.27 -2.23 -0.83
CA LEU A 77 -6.90 -2.98 -1.90
C LEU A 77 -6.43 -2.42 -3.25
N THR A 78 -6.16 -3.32 -4.19
CA THR A 78 -6.02 -2.98 -5.61
C THR A 78 -7.04 -3.74 -6.44
N HIS A 79 -6.94 -3.71 -7.77
CA HIS A 79 -7.91 -4.41 -8.61
C HIS A 79 -7.94 -5.92 -8.32
N PRO A 80 -9.12 -6.56 -8.35
CA PRO A 80 -9.23 -8.00 -8.16
C PRO A 80 -8.52 -8.75 -9.29
N GLU A 81 -8.09 -9.96 -9.03
CA GLU A 81 -7.50 -10.88 -9.99
C GLU A 81 -8.03 -12.31 -9.78
N LEU A 82 -7.65 -13.24 -10.66
CA LEU A 82 -8.19 -14.61 -10.66
C LEU A 82 -7.99 -15.31 -9.30
N ASN A 83 -6.82 -15.17 -8.70
CA ASN A 83 -6.47 -15.79 -7.42
C ASN A 83 -6.93 -14.97 -6.20
N ASN A 84 -7.43 -13.76 -6.43
CA ASN A 84 -7.91 -12.85 -5.39
C ASN A 84 -9.17 -12.14 -5.85
N PRO A 85 -10.31 -12.84 -5.88
CA PRO A 85 -11.58 -12.31 -6.35
C PRO A 85 -12.13 -11.23 -5.41
N LEU A 86 -13.12 -10.50 -5.92
CA LEU A 86 -13.72 -9.36 -5.20
C LEU A 86 -14.25 -9.74 -3.80
N GLU A 87 -14.79 -10.95 -3.65
CA GLU A 87 -15.31 -11.45 -2.36
C GLU A 87 -14.20 -11.60 -1.31
N SER A 88 -13.00 -11.97 -1.74
CA SER A 88 -11.83 -12.05 -0.84
C SER A 88 -11.40 -10.67 -0.38
N LEU A 89 -11.42 -9.67 -1.26
CA LEU A 89 -11.12 -8.28 -0.94
C LEU A 89 -12.19 -7.69 0.00
N GLU A 90 -13.46 -8.01 -0.21
CA GLU A 90 -14.54 -7.57 0.69
C GLU A 90 -14.39 -8.20 2.08
N LYS A 91 -14.13 -9.50 2.17
CA LYS A 91 -13.86 -10.18 3.45
C LYS A 91 -12.66 -9.57 4.19
N LEU A 92 -11.57 -9.27 3.46
CA LEU A 92 -10.42 -8.59 4.05
C LEU A 92 -10.82 -7.22 4.62
N ALA A 93 -11.55 -6.43 3.84
CA ALA A 93 -12.03 -5.12 4.27
C ALA A 93 -12.94 -5.19 5.51
N ASP A 94 -13.82 -6.20 5.57
CA ASP A 94 -14.73 -6.40 6.71
C ASP A 94 -13.99 -6.88 7.98
N ASN A 95 -12.82 -7.50 7.82
CA ASN A 95 -11.95 -7.91 8.93
C ASN A 95 -10.98 -6.80 9.39
N THR A 96 -11.06 -5.59 8.82
CA THR A 96 -10.26 -4.45 9.31
C THR A 96 -10.71 -4.11 10.74
N PRO A 97 -9.80 -4.13 11.73
CA PRO A 97 -10.17 -3.93 13.13
C PRO A 97 -10.56 -2.48 13.42
N LYS A 98 -11.21 -2.23 14.55
CA LYS A 98 -11.46 -0.88 15.07
C LYS A 98 -10.15 -0.12 15.21
N GLY A 99 -10.14 1.15 14.77
CA GLY A 99 -8.94 1.97 14.67
C GLY A 99 -8.05 1.65 13.46
N GLY A 100 -8.43 0.64 12.65
CA GLY A 100 -7.74 0.27 11.43
C GLY A 100 -7.99 1.23 10.26
N THR A 101 -7.28 1.00 9.16
CA THR A 101 -7.40 1.83 7.95
C THR A 101 -7.53 0.94 6.71
N LEU A 102 -8.50 1.29 5.87
CA LEU A 102 -8.72 0.68 4.55
C LEU A 102 -8.42 1.71 3.46
N ILE A 103 -7.52 1.37 2.53
CA ILE A 103 -7.11 2.21 1.40
C ILE A 103 -7.57 1.50 0.12
N TYR A 104 -8.31 2.18 -0.76
CA TYR A 104 -8.95 1.55 -1.92
C TYR A 104 -8.98 2.45 -3.15
N PRO A 105 -8.99 1.89 -4.40
CA PRO A 105 -9.08 2.68 -5.63
C PRO A 105 -10.50 3.22 -5.81
N GLU A 106 -10.65 4.54 -5.71
CA GLU A 106 -11.96 5.22 -5.73
C GLU A 106 -12.65 5.21 -7.09
N LEU A 107 -11.87 5.06 -8.17
CA LEU A 107 -12.41 5.06 -9.53
C LEU A 107 -13.00 3.70 -9.96
N ASN A 108 -12.69 2.62 -9.24
CA ASN A 108 -13.31 1.32 -9.46
C ASN A 108 -14.63 1.24 -8.69
N PRO A 109 -15.81 1.12 -9.37
CA PRO A 109 -17.11 1.17 -8.70
C PRO A 109 -17.32 0.05 -7.66
N GLN A 110 -16.80 -1.15 -7.91
CA GLN A 110 -16.93 -2.30 -7.02
C GLN A 110 -16.08 -2.10 -5.75
N LEU A 111 -14.83 -1.68 -5.90
CA LEU A 111 -13.94 -1.42 -4.78
C LEU A 111 -14.35 -0.16 -4.01
N LYS A 112 -14.90 0.85 -4.69
CA LYS A 112 -15.52 2.00 -4.04
C LYS A 112 -16.69 1.58 -3.14
N LYS A 113 -17.57 0.68 -3.62
CA LYS A 113 -18.67 0.13 -2.80
C LYS A 113 -18.14 -0.57 -1.55
N ILE A 114 -17.10 -1.39 -1.68
CA ILE A 114 -16.43 -2.05 -0.54
C ILE A 114 -15.83 -1.01 0.39
N GLY A 115 -15.08 -0.04 -0.14
CA GLY A 115 -14.40 0.99 0.65
C GLY A 115 -15.35 1.91 1.41
N MET A 116 -16.51 2.23 0.82
CA MET A 116 -17.53 3.11 1.42
C MET A 116 -18.54 2.37 2.31
N LYS A 117 -18.51 1.05 2.38
CA LYS A 117 -19.34 0.28 3.30
C LYS A 117 -19.05 0.74 4.74
N GLU A 118 -20.11 1.05 5.48
CA GLU A 118 -19.98 1.51 6.86
C GLU A 118 -19.31 0.44 7.73
N ARG A 119 -18.22 0.82 8.39
CA ARG A 119 -17.48 0.02 9.36
C ARG A 119 -17.14 0.92 10.54
N PRO A 120 -17.80 0.71 11.70
CA PRO A 120 -17.56 1.54 12.88
C PRO A 120 -16.08 1.58 13.25
N ASP A 121 -15.56 2.80 13.44
CA ASP A 121 -14.17 3.05 13.85
C ASP A 121 -13.08 2.62 12.85
N VAL A 122 -13.42 2.32 11.58
CA VAL A 122 -12.47 2.06 10.49
C VAL A 122 -12.35 3.30 9.61
N GLN A 123 -11.13 3.76 9.39
CA GLN A 123 -10.89 4.86 8.46
C GLN A 123 -10.80 4.33 7.02
N SER A 124 -11.68 4.80 6.15
CA SER A 124 -11.64 4.50 4.72
C SER A 124 -11.04 5.65 3.92
N ILE A 125 -10.04 5.35 3.07
CA ILE A 125 -9.31 6.34 2.25
C ILE A 125 -9.36 5.90 0.80
N GLY A 126 -10.08 6.66 -0.04
CA GLY A 126 -10.08 6.47 -1.48
C GLY A 126 -8.85 7.09 -2.13
N TYR A 127 -8.23 6.38 -3.09
CA TYR A 127 -7.16 6.95 -3.91
C TYR A 127 -7.54 6.96 -5.38
N LYS A 128 -6.92 7.88 -6.14
CA LYS A 128 -7.03 8.03 -7.59
C LYS A 128 -5.62 8.04 -8.19
N ILE A 129 -5.54 8.22 -9.50
CA ILE A 129 -4.26 8.50 -10.17
C ILE A 129 -3.64 9.77 -9.56
N PHE A 130 -2.34 9.74 -9.34
CA PHE A 130 -1.60 10.88 -8.81
C PHE A 130 -1.72 12.08 -9.77
N GLU A 131 -1.99 13.25 -9.24
CA GLU A 131 -1.97 14.48 -10.04
C GLU A 131 -0.56 14.70 -10.61
N HIS A 132 -0.48 14.88 -11.92
CA HIS A 132 0.81 14.93 -12.61
C HIS A 132 0.78 15.85 -13.83
N SER A 133 1.98 16.22 -14.30
CA SER A 133 2.19 16.92 -15.57
C SER A 133 3.31 16.25 -16.36
N LYS A 134 3.33 16.45 -17.68
CA LYS A 134 4.45 16.00 -18.54
C LYS A 134 5.21 17.22 -19.05
N LYS A 135 6.52 17.27 -18.78
CA LYS A 135 7.43 18.31 -19.26
C LYS A 135 8.71 17.67 -19.78
N ASN A 136 9.14 18.02 -21.00
CA ASN A 136 10.38 17.50 -21.61
C ASN A 136 10.46 15.97 -21.56
N ASN A 137 9.38 15.26 -21.90
CA ASN A 137 9.22 13.79 -21.82
C ASN A 137 9.41 13.19 -20.43
N LYS A 138 9.38 13.99 -19.37
CA LYS A 138 9.41 13.52 -17.98
C LYS A 138 8.07 13.77 -17.30
N VAL A 139 7.64 12.80 -16.53
CA VAL A 139 6.47 12.92 -15.65
C VAL A 139 6.88 13.61 -14.36
N HIS A 140 6.05 14.54 -13.91
CA HIS A 140 6.22 15.24 -12.63
C HIS A 140 4.96 15.04 -11.78
N LEU A 141 5.10 14.50 -10.61
CA LEU A 141 4.01 14.46 -9.63
C LEU A 141 3.77 15.88 -9.09
N ILE A 142 2.51 16.23 -8.91
CA ILE A 142 2.11 17.53 -8.36
C ILE A 142 1.70 17.34 -6.89
N SER A 143 2.35 18.06 -5.99
CA SER A 143 1.97 18.05 -4.57
C SER A 143 0.70 18.86 -4.31
N SER A 144 0.13 18.73 -3.13
CA SER A 144 -1.01 19.57 -2.69
C SER A 144 -0.69 21.07 -2.60
N THR A 145 0.60 21.43 -2.60
CA THR A 145 1.09 22.82 -2.64
C THR A 145 1.41 23.29 -4.05
N GLY A 146 1.19 22.45 -5.08
CA GLY A 146 1.49 22.77 -6.48
C GLY A 146 2.96 22.56 -6.89
N GLU A 147 3.83 22.09 -6.00
CA GLU A 147 5.21 21.76 -6.31
C GLU A 147 5.29 20.54 -7.22
N GLN A 148 6.29 20.50 -8.11
CA GLN A 148 6.44 19.45 -9.11
C GLN A 148 7.71 18.63 -8.86
N PHE A 149 7.57 17.32 -8.80
CA PHE A 149 8.65 16.37 -8.51
C PHE A 149 8.83 15.41 -9.68
N PRO A 150 9.99 15.39 -10.35
CA PRO A 150 10.23 14.49 -11.47
C PRO A 150 10.28 13.04 -10.99
N VAL A 151 9.67 12.13 -11.77
CA VAL A 151 9.65 10.68 -11.49
C VAL A 151 9.86 9.86 -12.75
N SER A 152 10.27 8.61 -12.60
CA SER A 152 10.39 7.63 -13.68
C SER A 152 9.12 6.78 -13.87
N LEU A 153 7.94 7.30 -13.48
CA LEU A 153 6.65 6.63 -13.62
C LEU A 153 5.97 7.11 -14.91
N ASN A 154 5.66 6.19 -15.83
CA ASN A 154 5.24 6.53 -17.18
C ASN A 154 3.82 6.07 -17.54
N THR A 155 3.17 5.26 -16.68
CA THR A 155 1.82 4.74 -16.91
C THR A 155 0.85 5.17 -15.82
N ASP A 156 -0.44 5.24 -16.17
CA ASP A 156 -1.50 5.56 -15.22
C ASP A 156 -1.54 4.57 -14.05
N SER A 157 -1.30 3.29 -14.32
CA SER A 157 -1.21 2.26 -13.28
C SER A 157 -0.06 2.53 -12.28
N GLN A 158 1.11 2.95 -12.76
CA GLN A 158 2.23 3.33 -11.89
C GLN A 158 1.91 4.58 -11.06
N LEU A 159 1.24 5.56 -11.65
CA LEU A 159 0.82 6.79 -10.96
C LEU A 159 -0.27 6.50 -9.91
N GLU A 160 -1.18 5.58 -10.20
CA GLU A 160 -2.18 5.10 -9.24
C GLU A 160 -1.52 4.36 -8.07
N CYS A 161 -0.56 3.46 -8.34
CA CYS A 161 0.22 2.76 -7.32
C CYS A 161 1.04 3.72 -6.44
N ALA A 162 1.65 4.75 -7.02
CA ALA A 162 2.36 5.78 -6.28
C ALA A 162 1.41 6.55 -5.33
N ARG A 163 0.17 6.81 -5.77
CA ARG A 163 -0.83 7.44 -4.91
C ARG A 163 -1.24 6.55 -3.75
N ALA A 164 -1.53 5.27 -4.00
CA ALA A 164 -1.83 4.29 -2.95
C ALA A 164 -0.68 4.20 -1.93
N SER A 165 0.56 4.09 -2.42
CA SER A 165 1.77 4.08 -1.58
C SER A 165 1.88 5.36 -0.73
N ARG A 166 1.56 6.53 -1.31
CA ARG A 166 1.60 7.81 -0.59
C ARG A 166 0.59 7.85 0.56
N GLU A 167 -0.64 7.36 0.34
CA GLU A 167 -1.66 7.34 1.40
C GLU A 167 -1.26 6.41 2.55
N LEU A 168 -0.72 5.23 2.26
CA LEU A 168 -0.18 4.34 3.28
C LEU A 168 0.98 4.99 4.04
N LEU A 169 1.99 5.47 3.33
CA LEU A 169 3.21 6.02 3.92
C LEU A 169 2.92 7.23 4.83
N LYS A 170 1.94 8.05 4.46
CA LYS A 170 1.43 9.12 5.32
C LYS A 170 0.89 8.58 6.65
N LYS A 171 0.18 7.43 6.62
CA LYS A 171 -0.39 6.80 7.82
C LYS A 171 0.67 6.30 8.79
N ILE A 172 1.81 5.90 8.29
CA ILE A 172 2.94 5.42 9.10
C ILE A 172 4.03 6.48 9.33
N GLY A 173 3.68 7.76 9.14
CA GLY A 173 4.52 8.90 9.53
C GLY A 173 5.63 9.28 8.55
N ILE A 174 5.49 8.96 7.27
CA ILE A 174 6.36 9.50 6.21
C ILE A 174 5.81 10.86 5.75
N SER A 175 6.61 11.91 5.88
CA SER A 175 6.23 13.26 5.46
C SER A 175 6.15 13.39 3.93
N SER A 176 5.55 14.49 3.44
CA SER A 176 5.49 14.78 2.00
C SER A 176 6.88 14.90 1.39
N SER A 177 7.79 15.64 2.02
CA SER A 177 9.16 15.80 1.55
C SER A 177 9.91 14.45 1.47
N GLN A 178 9.80 13.63 2.51
CA GLN A 178 10.39 12.29 2.55
C GLN A 178 9.88 11.40 1.41
N PHE A 179 8.57 11.44 1.14
CA PHE A 179 7.96 10.67 0.06
C PHE A 179 8.45 11.15 -1.31
N TYR A 180 8.34 12.46 -1.61
CA TYR A 180 8.68 12.97 -2.94
C TYR A 180 10.18 12.82 -3.26
N ASN A 181 11.07 13.01 -2.29
CA ASN A 181 12.50 12.79 -2.48
C ASN A 181 12.80 11.33 -2.79
N ALA A 182 12.16 10.40 -2.08
CA ALA A 182 12.38 8.97 -2.29
C ALA A 182 11.79 8.49 -3.63
N ILE A 183 10.52 8.83 -3.93
CA ILE A 183 9.84 8.33 -5.14
C ILE A 183 10.47 8.90 -6.42
N GLY A 184 11.12 10.06 -6.34
CA GLY A 184 11.90 10.65 -7.44
C GLY A 184 13.10 9.80 -7.86
N THR A 185 13.60 8.93 -6.98
CA THR A 185 14.71 7.99 -7.26
C THR A 185 14.23 6.56 -7.58
N TYR A 186 12.93 6.31 -7.49
CA TYR A 186 12.36 4.99 -7.77
C TYR A 186 12.33 4.72 -9.27
N ASN A 187 12.89 3.58 -9.68
CA ASN A 187 12.80 3.08 -11.05
C ASN A 187 12.00 1.78 -11.03
N PRO A 188 10.80 1.76 -11.64
CA PRO A 188 10.08 0.51 -11.83
C PRO A 188 10.89 -0.43 -12.73
N ALA A 189 11.00 -1.71 -12.32
CA ALA A 189 11.61 -2.75 -13.11
C ALA A 189 10.74 -3.11 -14.33
#